data_3e215df4bf0b9806501d87be5ee27776
#
_entry.id   3e215df4bf0b9806501d87be5ee27776
#
_cell.length_a   1.000
_cell.length_b   1.000
_cell.length_c   1.000
_cell.angle_alpha   90.00
_cell.angle_beta   90.00
_cell.angle_gamma   90.00
#
_symmetry.space_group_name_H-M   'P 1'
#
loop_
_entity.id
_entity.type
_entity.pdbx_description
1 polymer ?
#
loop_
_entity_poly.entity_id
_entity_poly.type
_entity_poly.pdbx_seq_one_letter_code
_entity_poly.pdbx_strand_id
1 'polypeptide(L)'
;MKLAENQRLMIRGIQVIILLAAVFAPAARGQEHLVQDSAAPPPLKIISRPERTQLNDSKDPKARVRTTLELAETHLASAEMQTSQHDYDGAAAEAGKYWALVEDIFGFLKTINSDNNKTRDLYKRIELTLRAQGPRLSTMRRSTPSEYAVWIKEIEDFARSGRTEALNSFYGHTVLRDRQPKSSDQKEAVKPIQKTSIIPE
;
A
#
# COMPACT_ATOMS: atom_id res chain seq x y z
N MET A 1 -15.06 -60.42 -63.40
CA MET A 1 -14.40 -60.70 -62.11
C MET A 1 -13.25 -59.73 -61.71
N LYS A 2 -12.56 -59.09 -62.67
CA LYS A 2 -11.42 -58.20 -62.37
C LYS A 2 -11.76 -56.81 -61.77
N LEU A 3 -12.97 -56.28 -61.97
CA LEU A 3 -13.42 -54.98 -61.52
C LEU A 3 -13.69 -54.95 -59.99
N ALA A 4 -14.20 -56.04 -59.44
CA ALA A 4 -14.51 -56.13 -57.98
C ALA A 4 -13.24 -56.25 -57.07
N GLU A 5 -12.18 -56.79 -57.67
CA GLU A 5 -10.90 -57.02 -56.99
C GLU A 5 -10.12 -55.70 -56.87
N ASN A 6 -10.15 -54.88 -57.92
CA ASN A 6 -9.53 -53.53 -57.83
C ASN A 6 -10.21 -52.55 -56.90
N GLN A 7 -11.56 -52.66 -56.78
CA GLN A 7 -12.27 -51.83 -55.77
C GLN A 7 -11.89 -52.20 -54.29
N ARG A 8 -11.71 -53.48 -54.06
CA ARG A 8 -11.32 -53.93 -52.70
C ARG A 8 -9.88 -53.52 -52.34
N LEU A 9 -8.97 -53.49 -53.29
CA LEU A 9 -7.61 -52.99 -53.10
C LEU A 9 -7.56 -51.47 -52.86
N MET A 10 -8.40 -50.70 -53.61
CA MET A 10 -8.50 -49.26 -53.40
C MET A 10 -9.05 -48.86 -52.01
N ILE A 11 -10.09 -49.59 -51.56
CA ILE A 11 -10.68 -49.35 -50.25
C ILE A 11 -9.70 -49.69 -49.09
N ARG A 12 -8.92 -50.75 -49.25
CA ARG A 12 -7.88 -51.14 -48.29
C ARG A 12 -6.72 -50.15 -48.26
N GLY A 13 -6.33 -49.56 -49.39
CA GLY A 13 -5.32 -48.53 -49.49
C GLY A 13 -5.74 -47.22 -48.79
N ILE A 14 -6.99 -46.80 -48.93
CA ILE A 14 -7.54 -45.61 -48.30
C ILE A 14 -7.66 -45.81 -46.78
N GLN A 15 -8.04 -46.98 -46.29
CA GLN A 15 -8.11 -47.27 -44.85
C GLN A 15 -6.73 -47.24 -44.17
N VAL A 16 -5.68 -47.74 -44.85
CA VAL A 16 -4.32 -47.68 -44.32
C VAL A 16 -3.79 -46.27 -44.24
N ILE A 17 -4.10 -45.40 -45.21
CA ILE A 17 -3.71 -43.98 -45.24
C ILE A 17 -4.41 -43.21 -44.13
N ILE A 18 -5.70 -43.48 -43.86
CA ILE A 18 -6.46 -42.84 -42.79
C ILE A 18 -5.93 -43.27 -41.39
N LEU A 19 -5.51 -44.53 -41.23
CA LEU A 19 -4.94 -45.04 -39.99
C LEU A 19 -3.54 -44.49 -39.72
N LEU A 20 -2.72 -44.20 -40.72
CA LEU A 20 -1.41 -43.57 -40.57
C LEU A 20 -1.50 -42.09 -40.26
N ALA A 21 -2.54 -41.39 -40.76
CA ALA A 21 -2.76 -39.97 -40.49
C ALA A 21 -3.18 -39.69 -39.02
N ALA A 22 -3.80 -40.68 -38.35
CA ALA A 22 -4.24 -40.55 -36.96
C ALA A 22 -3.10 -40.62 -35.93
N VAL A 23 -1.91 -41.15 -36.32
CA VAL A 23 -0.74 -41.29 -35.40
C VAL A 23 0.12 -40.01 -35.38
N PHE A 24 -0.04 -39.11 -36.34
CA PHE A 24 0.66 -37.83 -36.42
C PHE A 24 -0.23 -36.63 -36.05
N ALA A 25 -1.21 -36.80 -35.16
CA ALA A 25 -1.77 -35.68 -34.49
C ALA A 25 -0.64 -35.11 -33.56
N PRO A 26 -0.06 -33.95 -33.87
CA PRO A 26 0.78 -33.29 -32.88
C PRO A 26 -0.11 -33.12 -31.67
N ALA A 27 0.27 -33.71 -30.56
CA ALA A 27 -0.22 -33.28 -29.25
C ALA A 27 0.13 -31.78 -29.19
N ALA A 28 -0.80 -30.95 -29.64
CA ALA A 28 -0.85 -29.55 -29.22
C ALA A 28 -1.04 -29.63 -27.70
N ARG A 29 0.05 -29.93 -27.00
CA ARG A 29 0.19 -29.51 -25.62
C ARG A 29 -0.02 -28.02 -25.73
N GLY A 30 -1.22 -27.59 -25.36
CA GLY A 30 -1.43 -26.23 -24.97
C GLY A 30 -0.29 -25.94 -23.97
N GLN A 31 0.74 -25.26 -24.44
CA GLN A 31 1.51 -24.43 -23.57
C GLN A 31 0.43 -23.48 -23.02
N GLU A 32 -0.16 -23.88 -21.88
CA GLU A 32 -0.60 -22.88 -20.95
C GLU A 32 0.63 -22.00 -20.78
N HIS A 33 0.68 -20.96 -21.59
CA HIS A 33 1.45 -19.79 -21.29
C HIS A 33 0.91 -19.42 -19.89
N LEU A 34 1.59 -19.91 -18.87
CA LEU A 34 1.57 -19.24 -17.60
C LEU A 34 2.00 -17.82 -17.98
N VAL A 35 1.00 -16.97 -18.25
CA VAL A 35 1.16 -15.54 -18.23
C VAL A 35 1.64 -15.35 -16.80
N GLN A 36 2.95 -15.38 -16.61
CA GLN A 36 3.55 -14.80 -15.44
C GLN A 36 3.02 -13.39 -15.46
N ASP A 37 2.05 -13.16 -14.60
CA ASP A 37 1.48 -11.86 -14.31
C ASP A 37 2.64 -11.06 -13.68
N SER A 38 3.62 -10.71 -14.55
CA SER A 38 4.80 -9.97 -14.12
C SER A 38 4.31 -8.57 -13.83
N ALA A 39 4.41 -8.19 -12.57
CA ALA A 39 4.08 -6.83 -12.15
C ALA A 39 4.75 -5.82 -13.08
N ALA A 40 4.03 -4.76 -13.43
CA ALA A 40 4.59 -3.61 -14.11
C ALA A 40 5.78 -3.04 -13.31
N PRO A 41 6.67 -2.25 -13.92
CA PRO A 41 7.75 -1.61 -13.18
C PRO A 41 7.23 -0.82 -11.97
N PRO A 42 7.93 -0.84 -10.82
CA PRO A 42 7.50 -0.10 -9.65
C PRO A 42 7.44 1.40 -9.91
N PRO A 43 6.45 2.11 -9.36
CA PRO A 43 6.32 3.55 -9.53
C PRO A 43 7.52 4.28 -8.90
N LEU A 44 8.05 5.26 -9.61
CA LEU A 44 9.18 6.05 -9.13
C LEU A 44 8.70 7.06 -8.08
N LYS A 45 9.27 6.98 -6.88
CA LYS A 45 9.03 7.93 -5.78
C LYS A 45 9.85 9.19 -6.00
N ILE A 46 9.32 10.14 -6.74
CA ILE A 46 10.01 11.38 -7.10
C ILE A 46 9.18 12.59 -6.71
N ILE A 47 9.81 13.54 -6.01
CA ILE A 47 9.31 14.90 -5.86
C ILE A 47 10.08 15.78 -6.85
N SER A 48 9.39 16.47 -7.73
CA SER A 48 10.00 17.30 -8.75
C SER A 48 10.80 18.47 -8.14
N ARG A 49 11.75 19.01 -8.88
CA ARG A 49 12.57 20.15 -8.40
C ARG A 49 11.72 21.35 -8.01
N PRO A 50 10.72 21.80 -8.80
CA PRO A 50 9.84 22.91 -8.41
C PRO A 50 9.09 22.64 -7.11
N GLU A 51 8.53 21.45 -6.96
CA GLU A 51 7.82 21.06 -5.72
C GLU A 51 8.77 21.03 -4.52
N ARG A 52 9.96 20.47 -4.68
CA ARG A 52 10.99 20.46 -3.64
C ARG A 52 11.36 21.87 -3.20
N THR A 53 11.49 22.81 -4.15
CA THR A 53 11.75 24.22 -3.85
C THR A 53 10.57 24.82 -3.07
N GLN A 54 9.34 24.62 -3.53
CA GLN A 54 8.14 25.11 -2.86
C GLN A 54 8.00 24.58 -1.41
N LEU A 55 8.35 23.30 -1.19
CA LEU A 55 8.36 22.71 0.16
C LEU A 55 9.44 23.29 1.05
N ASN A 56 10.63 23.54 0.50
CA ASN A 56 11.76 24.10 1.26
C ASN A 56 11.57 25.59 1.58
N ASP A 57 10.88 26.35 0.73
CA ASP A 57 10.55 27.75 0.97
C ASP A 57 9.49 27.92 2.08
N SER A 58 8.76 26.87 2.40
CA SER A 58 7.78 26.84 3.49
C SER A 58 8.48 26.75 4.85
N LYS A 59 8.86 27.87 5.45
CA LYS A 59 9.56 27.95 6.74
C LYS A 59 8.70 27.51 7.94
N ASP A 60 7.39 27.72 7.85
CA ASP A 60 6.45 27.32 8.89
C ASP A 60 6.01 25.87 8.71
N PRO A 61 6.15 24.99 9.73
CA PRO A 61 5.77 23.58 9.64
C PRO A 61 4.33 23.36 9.20
N LYS A 62 3.39 24.24 9.64
CA LYS A 62 1.99 24.11 9.25
C LYS A 62 1.78 24.42 7.76
N ALA A 63 2.49 25.43 7.26
CA ALA A 63 2.45 25.77 5.83
C ALA A 63 3.06 24.62 5.02
N ARG A 64 4.21 24.09 5.41
CA ARG A 64 4.88 22.96 4.73
C ARG A 64 3.96 21.73 4.66
N VAL A 65 3.39 21.29 5.80
CA VAL A 65 2.48 20.16 5.83
C VAL A 65 1.27 20.39 4.93
N ARG A 66 0.69 21.58 4.95
CA ARG A 66 -0.45 21.94 4.08
C ARG A 66 -0.07 21.83 2.60
N THR A 67 1.03 22.46 2.21
CA THR A 67 1.50 22.43 0.82
C THR A 67 1.81 21.02 0.35
N THR A 68 2.47 20.18 1.20
CA THR A 68 2.73 18.78 0.84
C THR A 68 1.45 18.00 0.62
N LEU A 69 0.43 18.19 1.48
CA LEU A 69 -0.86 17.50 1.33
C LEU A 69 -1.64 17.99 0.08
N GLU A 70 -1.57 19.28 -0.26
CA GLU A 70 -2.16 19.84 -1.48
C GLU A 70 -1.51 19.27 -2.74
N LEU A 71 -0.18 19.17 -2.77
CA LEU A 71 0.55 18.52 -3.87
C LEU A 71 0.22 17.02 -3.98
N ALA A 72 0.20 16.32 -2.85
CA ALA A 72 -0.19 14.90 -2.82
C ALA A 72 -1.63 14.70 -3.34
N GLU A 73 -2.56 15.56 -2.96
CA GLU A 73 -3.94 15.53 -3.48
C GLU A 73 -3.97 15.73 -5.00
N THR A 74 -3.20 16.68 -5.52
CA THR A 74 -3.09 16.93 -6.96
C THR A 74 -2.61 15.69 -7.72
N HIS A 75 -1.56 15.02 -7.21
CA HIS A 75 -1.03 13.81 -7.85
C HIS A 75 -2.00 12.62 -7.73
N LEU A 76 -2.69 12.47 -6.60
CA LEU A 76 -3.71 11.43 -6.46
C LEU A 76 -4.87 11.64 -7.44
N ALA A 77 -5.37 12.87 -7.56
CA ALA A 77 -6.42 13.21 -8.53
C ALA A 77 -5.96 12.97 -9.98
N SER A 78 -4.71 13.29 -10.31
CA SER A 78 -4.12 13.02 -11.62
C SER A 78 -4.03 11.52 -11.90
N ALA A 79 -3.59 10.72 -10.92
CA ALA A 79 -3.52 9.27 -11.03
C ALA A 79 -4.92 8.64 -11.26
N GLU A 80 -5.94 9.12 -10.54
CA GLU A 80 -7.33 8.69 -10.73
C GLU A 80 -7.84 9.01 -12.14
N MET A 81 -7.58 10.23 -12.62
CA MET A 81 -7.96 10.66 -13.96
C MET A 81 -7.31 9.76 -15.04
N GLN A 82 -6.01 9.53 -14.93
CA GLN A 82 -5.27 8.67 -15.88
C GLN A 82 -5.75 7.21 -15.81
N THR A 83 -6.05 6.68 -14.61
CA THR A 83 -6.67 5.37 -14.45
C THR A 83 -8.00 5.29 -15.19
N SER A 84 -8.84 6.33 -15.12
CA SER A 84 -10.12 6.38 -15.83
C SER A 84 -9.96 6.45 -17.36
N GLN A 85 -8.82 6.97 -17.82
CA GLN A 85 -8.44 7.03 -19.24
C GLN A 85 -7.69 5.77 -19.72
N HIS A 86 -7.48 4.78 -18.85
CA HIS A 86 -6.71 3.56 -19.10
C HIS A 86 -5.22 3.82 -19.39
N ASP A 87 -4.69 4.99 -19.00
CA ASP A 87 -3.27 5.30 -18.99
C ASP A 87 -2.66 4.84 -17.66
N TYR A 88 -2.37 3.54 -17.56
CA TYR A 88 -1.91 2.93 -16.31
C TYR A 88 -0.44 3.25 -16.00
N ASP A 89 0.38 3.48 -17.02
CA ASP A 89 1.77 3.93 -16.82
C ASP A 89 1.82 5.34 -16.22
N GLY A 90 1.04 6.25 -16.80
CA GLY A 90 0.87 7.60 -16.26
C GLY A 90 0.28 7.59 -14.85
N ALA A 91 -0.77 6.79 -14.63
CA ALA A 91 -1.38 6.64 -13.31
C ALA A 91 -0.38 6.14 -12.26
N ALA A 92 0.46 5.15 -12.62
CA ALA A 92 1.51 4.64 -11.73
C ALA A 92 2.57 5.72 -11.44
N ALA A 93 2.98 6.51 -12.44
CA ALA A 93 3.92 7.60 -12.25
C ALA A 93 3.39 8.68 -11.29
N GLU A 94 2.13 9.09 -11.44
CA GLU A 94 1.49 10.06 -10.55
C GLU A 94 1.28 9.49 -9.13
N ALA A 95 0.90 8.23 -9.01
CA ALA A 95 0.79 7.54 -7.73
C ALA A 95 2.14 7.43 -7.00
N GLY A 96 3.24 7.27 -7.76
CA GLY A 96 4.60 7.31 -7.21
C GLY A 96 4.98 8.66 -6.61
N LYS A 97 4.59 9.77 -7.26
CA LYS A 97 4.80 11.14 -6.74
C LYS A 97 3.95 11.38 -5.48
N TYR A 98 2.68 10.94 -5.48
CA TYR A 98 1.85 10.94 -4.28
C TYR A 98 2.54 10.23 -3.12
N TRP A 99 3.03 9.02 -3.35
CA TRP A 99 3.75 8.23 -2.34
C TRP A 99 4.95 8.99 -1.79
N ALA A 100 5.80 9.54 -2.68
CA ALA A 100 6.99 10.30 -2.28
C ALA A 100 6.65 11.49 -1.39
N LEU A 101 5.56 12.22 -1.68
CA LEU A 101 5.11 13.37 -0.88
C LEU A 101 4.59 12.94 0.49
N VAL A 102 3.82 11.84 0.57
CA VAL A 102 3.36 11.32 1.85
C VAL A 102 4.54 10.79 2.69
N GLU A 103 5.55 10.20 2.06
CA GLU A 103 6.78 9.76 2.73
C GLU A 103 7.60 10.96 3.26
N ASP A 104 7.75 12.03 2.45
CA ASP A 104 8.45 13.27 2.83
C ASP A 104 7.81 13.96 4.04
N ILE A 105 6.47 13.98 4.11
CA ILE A 105 5.77 14.63 5.24
C ILE A 105 6.04 13.92 6.57
N PHE A 106 6.06 12.59 6.60
CA PHE A 106 6.42 11.83 7.80
C PHE A 106 7.89 11.99 8.16
N GLY A 107 8.79 11.98 7.14
CA GLY A 107 10.20 12.29 7.32
C GLY A 107 10.40 13.67 7.95
N PHE A 108 9.72 14.69 7.44
CA PHE A 108 9.77 16.04 7.97
C PHE A 108 9.25 16.13 9.43
N LEU A 109 8.13 15.49 9.74
CA LEU A 109 7.57 15.51 11.09
C LEU A 109 8.50 14.88 12.13
N LYS A 110 9.29 13.88 11.75
CA LYS A 110 10.31 13.28 12.62
C LYS A 110 11.47 14.24 12.95
N THR A 111 11.68 15.28 12.15
CA THR A 111 12.73 16.29 12.39
C THR A 111 12.28 17.41 13.33
N ILE A 112 10.98 17.59 13.55
CA ILE A 112 10.46 18.62 14.43
C ILE A 112 10.06 18.04 15.80
N ASN A 113 10.08 18.89 16.84
CA ASN A 113 9.76 18.45 18.19
C ASN A 113 8.31 17.95 18.28
N SER A 114 8.11 16.68 18.61
CA SER A 114 6.81 16.00 18.69
C SER A 114 5.94 16.43 19.88
N ASP A 115 6.54 16.96 20.96
CA ASP A 115 5.83 17.23 22.23
C ASP A 115 5.03 18.53 22.25
N ASN A 116 4.95 19.21 21.12
CA ASN A 116 4.23 20.46 21.00
C ASN A 116 2.78 20.22 20.50
N ASN A 117 1.81 20.92 21.09
CA ASN A 117 0.41 20.90 20.65
C ASN A 117 0.26 21.25 19.16
N LYS A 118 1.12 22.12 18.61
CA LYS A 118 1.13 22.45 17.18
C LYS A 118 1.47 21.24 16.31
N THR A 119 2.42 20.42 16.72
CA THR A 119 2.80 19.19 16.00
C THR A 119 1.67 18.16 16.04
N ARG A 120 0.96 18.05 17.18
CA ARG A 120 -0.24 17.20 17.28
C ARG A 120 -1.31 17.57 16.26
N ASP A 121 -1.57 18.87 16.07
CA ASP A 121 -2.55 19.34 15.09
C ASP A 121 -2.13 19.00 13.66
N LEU A 122 -0.82 18.94 13.36
CA LEU A 122 -0.30 18.47 12.08
C LEU A 122 -0.61 16.99 11.85
N TYR A 123 -0.35 16.14 12.83
CA TYR A 123 -0.70 14.71 12.74
C TYR A 123 -2.19 14.49 12.56
N LYS A 124 -3.04 15.24 13.28
CA LYS A 124 -4.49 15.20 13.08
C LYS A 124 -4.89 15.53 11.64
N ARG A 125 -4.28 16.57 11.06
CA ARG A 125 -4.56 16.97 9.67
C ARG A 125 -4.17 15.87 8.69
N ILE A 126 -3.00 15.27 8.85
CA ILE A 126 -2.52 14.17 8.01
C ILE A 126 -3.46 12.98 8.13
N GLU A 127 -3.84 12.59 9.34
CA GLU A 127 -4.78 11.49 9.58
C GLU A 127 -6.10 11.70 8.83
N LEU A 128 -6.69 12.89 8.95
CA LEU A 128 -7.95 13.22 8.28
C LEU A 128 -7.82 13.17 6.77
N THR A 129 -6.72 13.67 6.20
CA THR A 129 -6.47 13.64 4.77
C THR A 129 -6.28 12.20 4.27
N LEU A 130 -5.42 11.40 4.90
CA LEU A 130 -5.20 10.01 4.51
C LEU A 130 -6.45 9.14 4.69
N ARG A 131 -7.29 9.45 5.68
CA ARG A 131 -8.60 8.81 5.86
C ARG A 131 -9.52 9.04 4.65
N ALA A 132 -9.55 10.27 4.14
CA ALA A 132 -10.35 10.62 2.97
C ALA A 132 -9.80 10.00 1.67
N GLN A 133 -8.47 9.86 1.57
CA GLN A 133 -7.79 9.32 0.38
C GLN A 133 -7.82 7.79 0.29
N GLY A 134 -7.92 7.08 1.42
CA GLY A 134 -7.92 5.61 1.46
C GLY A 134 -8.97 4.94 0.56
N PRO A 135 -10.27 5.31 0.62
CA PRO A 135 -11.29 4.75 -0.27
C PRO A 135 -11.01 5.03 -1.76
N ARG A 136 -10.41 6.16 -2.09
CA ARG A 136 -10.04 6.55 -3.46
C ARG A 136 -8.95 5.63 -4.00
N LEU A 137 -7.86 5.42 -3.24
CA LEU A 137 -6.80 4.46 -3.57
C LEU A 137 -7.35 3.05 -3.74
N SER A 138 -8.26 2.62 -2.86
CA SER A 138 -8.92 1.32 -2.96
C SER A 138 -9.78 1.18 -4.22
N THR A 139 -10.46 2.26 -4.63
CA THR A 139 -11.23 2.28 -5.88
C THR A 139 -10.31 2.23 -7.09
N MET A 140 -9.26 3.06 -7.12
CA MET A 140 -8.27 3.07 -8.18
C MET A 140 -7.64 1.69 -8.37
N ARG A 141 -7.24 1.02 -7.27
CA ARG A 141 -6.69 -0.34 -7.30
C ARG A 141 -7.64 -1.35 -7.98
N ARG A 142 -8.95 -1.27 -7.70
CA ARG A 142 -9.95 -2.16 -8.32
C ARG A 142 -10.18 -1.89 -9.81
N SER A 143 -9.90 -0.68 -10.26
CA SER A 143 -10.06 -0.25 -11.66
C SER A 143 -8.79 -0.41 -12.48
N THR A 144 -7.71 -0.88 -11.88
CA THR A 144 -6.38 -1.02 -12.49
C THR A 144 -6.10 -2.50 -12.79
N PRO A 145 -5.49 -2.86 -13.94
CA PRO A 145 -5.04 -4.21 -14.24
C PRO A 145 -4.09 -4.77 -13.17
N SER A 146 -4.06 -6.10 -13.04
CA SER A 146 -3.35 -6.82 -11.98
C SER A 146 -1.88 -6.44 -11.88
N GLU A 147 -1.20 -6.25 -13.03
CA GLU A 147 0.22 -5.90 -13.12
C GLU A 147 0.57 -4.55 -12.48
N TYR A 148 -0.37 -3.58 -12.50
CA TYR A 148 -0.22 -2.28 -11.83
C TYR A 148 -0.90 -2.24 -10.46
N ALA A 149 -1.98 -3.01 -10.28
CA ALA A 149 -2.77 -3.01 -9.04
C ALA A 149 -1.94 -3.39 -7.80
N VAL A 150 -0.87 -4.19 -7.98
CA VAL A 150 0.07 -4.55 -6.91
C VAL A 150 0.72 -3.30 -6.31
N TRP A 151 1.13 -2.33 -7.12
CA TRP A 151 1.75 -1.10 -6.65
C TRP A 151 0.76 -0.15 -6.01
N ILE A 152 -0.45 -0.05 -6.57
CA ILE A 152 -1.52 0.76 -5.94
C ILE A 152 -1.89 0.18 -4.57
N LYS A 153 -1.85 -1.16 -4.43
CA LYS A 153 -2.04 -1.82 -3.13
C LYS A 153 -0.96 -1.44 -2.13
N GLU A 154 0.31 -1.42 -2.55
CA GLU A 154 1.41 -1.01 -1.67
C GLU A 154 1.25 0.45 -1.21
N ILE A 155 0.83 1.35 -2.11
CA ILE A 155 0.55 2.74 -1.79
C ILE A 155 -0.63 2.86 -0.82
N GLU A 156 -1.71 2.09 -1.04
CA GLU A 156 -2.86 2.02 -0.14
C GLU A 156 -2.45 1.55 1.27
N ASP A 157 -1.63 0.49 1.35
CA ASP A 157 -1.15 -0.06 2.60
C ASP A 157 -0.20 0.91 3.32
N PHE A 158 0.67 1.62 2.58
CA PHE A 158 1.52 2.66 3.11
C PHE A 158 0.70 3.84 3.66
N ALA A 159 -0.30 4.33 2.92
CA ALA A 159 -1.18 5.41 3.38
C ALA A 159 -1.99 5.00 4.62
N ARG A 160 -2.45 3.75 4.70
CA ARG A 160 -3.13 3.19 5.88
C ARG A 160 -2.20 3.13 7.08
N SER A 161 -0.96 2.69 6.89
CA SER A 161 0.08 2.65 7.93
C SER A 161 0.41 4.06 8.43
N GLY A 162 0.61 5.00 7.51
CA GLY A 162 0.83 6.41 7.83
C GLY A 162 -0.34 7.04 8.60
N ARG A 163 -1.58 6.71 8.21
CA ARG A 163 -2.77 7.14 8.97
C ARG A 163 -2.73 6.61 10.41
N THR A 164 -2.34 5.34 10.59
CA THR A 164 -2.23 4.74 11.93
C THR A 164 -1.11 5.41 12.74
N GLU A 165 0.04 5.69 12.14
CA GLU A 165 1.15 6.42 12.77
C GLU A 165 0.69 7.83 13.20
N ALA A 166 -0.01 8.55 12.31
CA ALA A 166 -0.53 9.88 12.61
C ALA A 166 -1.56 9.86 13.75
N LEU A 167 -2.44 8.87 13.76
CA LEU A 167 -3.43 8.67 14.83
C LEU A 167 -2.76 8.39 16.17
N ASN A 168 -1.80 7.47 16.20
CA ASN A 168 -1.06 7.12 17.39
C ASN A 168 -0.25 8.32 17.93
N SER A 169 0.38 9.09 17.05
CA SER A 169 1.12 10.30 17.44
C SER A 169 0.20 11.38 17.99
N PHE A 170 -1.01 11.52 17.43
CA PHE A 170 -2.01 12.44 17.96
C PHE A 170 -2.53 12.05 19.34
N TYR A 171 -2.88 10.76 19.56
CA TYR A 171 -3.44 10.27 20.82
C TYR A 171 -2.37 9.87 21.84
N GLY A 172 -1.22 9.34 21.41
CA GLY A 172 -0.15 8.86 22.29
C GLY A 172 0.34 9.92 23.25
N HIS A 173 0.45 11.16 22.80
CA HIS A 173 0.81 12.30 23.64
C HIS A 173 -0.28 12.68 24.68
N THR A 174 -1.52 12.25 24.48
CA THR A 174 -2.63 12.54 25.39
C THR A 174 -2.79 11.45 26.45
N VAL A 175 -2.66 10.19 26.04
CA VAL A 175 -2.91 9.02 26.91
C VAL A 175 -1.76 8.75 27.88
N LEU A 176 -0.50 9.04 27.48
CA LEU A 176 0.66 8.83 28.34
C LEU A 176 0.79 9.86 29.47
N ARG A 177 0.25 11.08 29.29
CA ARG A 177 0.25 12.10 30.37
C ARG A 177 -0.68 11.74 31.51
N ASP A 178 -1.81 11.08 31.26
CA ASP A 178 -2.77 10.70 32.31
C ASP A 178 -2.37 9.42 33.05
N ARG A 179 -1.34 8.69 32.58
CA ARG A 179 -0.85 7.45 33.21
C ARG A 179 0.43 7.58 34.01
N GLN A 180 0.97 8.78 34.22
CA GLN A 180 1.99 8.95 35.25
C GLN A 180 1.29 8.86 36.60
N PRO A 181 1.50 7.79 37.41
CA PRO A 181 0.98 7.74 38.76
C PRO A 181 1.59 8.95 39.50
N LYS A 182 0.73 9.79 40.06
CA LYS A 182 1.17 10.85 40.95
C LYS A 182 2.02 10.17 42.01
N SER A 183 3.26 10.61 42.17
CA SER A 183 4.25 10.10 43.11
C SER A 183 3.85 10.27 44.58
N SER A 184 2.60 10.62 44.90
CA SER A 184 2.02 10.75 46.22
C SER A 184 1.51 9.45 46.82
N ASP A 185 1.29 8.39 46.01
CA ASP A 185 0.68 7.16 46.55
C ASP A 185 1.69 6.09 47.00
N GLN A 186 3.00 6.40 46.98
CA GLN A 186 4.05 5.46 47.40
C GLN A 186 4.54 5.67 48.87
N LYS A 187 3.93 6.57 49.65
CA LYS A 187 4.38 6.82 51.03
C LYS A 187 3.51 6.24 52.15
N GLU A 188 2.46 5.46 51.82
CA GLU A 188 1.55 4.98 52.86
C GLU A 188 1.42 3.44 52.98
N ALA A 189 2.50 2.72 52.77
CA ALA A 189 2.50 1.28 53.03
C ALA A 189 3.86 0.80 53.52
N VAL A 190 4.23 1.14 54.74
CA VAL A 190 4.99 0.27 55.68
C VAL A 190 5.03 0.93 57.06
N LYS A 191 4.04 0.70 57.91
CA LYS A 191 4.20 0.75 59.35
C LYS A 191 4.62 -0.64 59.83
N PRO A 192 5.77 -0.82 60.48
CA PRO A 192 6.13 -2.09 61.07
C PRO A 192 5.27 -2.36 62.29
N ILE A 193 4.66 -3.54 62.37
CA ILE A 193 3.94 -4.08 63.53
C ILE A 193 4.98 -4.32 64.64
N GLN A 194 4.92 -3.51 65.73
CA GLN A 194 5.66 -3.82 66.93
C GLN A 194 5.07 -5.06 67.61
N LYS A 195 5.88 -6.11 67.72
CA LYS A 195 5.59 -7.28 68.53
C LYS A 195 5.70 -6.88 70.01
N THR A 196 4.59 -6.80 70.68
CA THR A 196 4.53 -6.75 72.15
C THR A 196 4.82 -8.17 72.67
N SER A 197 5.97 -8.32 73.28
CA SER A 197 6.30 -9.54 74.05
C SER A 197 5.57 -9.47 75.40
N ILE A 198 4.65 -10.38 75.63
CA ILE A 198 4.04 -10.64 76.95
C ILE A 198 4.89 -11.74 77.57
N ILE A 199 5.53 -11.41 78.73
CA ILE A 199 6.18 -12.32 79.67
C ILE A 199 5.14 -12.73 80.69
N PRO A 200 4.86 -14.02 80.97
CA PRO A 200 4.05 -14.42 82.13
C PRO A 200 4.97 -14.74 83.31
N GLU A 201 4.53 -14.27 84.47
CA GLU A 201 4.85 -14.88 85.78
C GLU A 201 3.88 -16.04 86.06
#